data_37724c7c272c147191ea6ea94b1e8de1
#
_entry.id   37724c7c272c147191ea6ea94b1e8de1
#
_cell.length_a   1.000
_cell.length_b   1.000
_cell.length_c   1.000
_cell.angle_alpha   90.00
_cell.angle_beta   90.00
_cell.angle_gamma   90.00
#
_symmetry.space_group_name_H-M   'P 1'
#
loop_
_entity.id
_entity.type
_entity.pdbx_description
1 polymer ?
#
loop_
_entity_poly.entity_id
_entity_poly.type
_entity_poly.pdbx_seq_one_letter_code
_entity_poly.pdbx_strand_id
1 'polypeptide(L)'
;NWSALLIEANKEKFGKLKAEYADNGNVAALNCLVETAGEFSLDSILKAAEAPSEPDFLSIDIDGLDWYIWESLSAFSPRLISVEFNPTVPNDIIFIQDNDPTINQGCSLAALIELGHSKSYELVATTAWNAFFVKKELFEKFEIEDNSINAMHDTAHLESRLFQCYDGSLVLVGCKHLLWHNVGITSEDIQVLPKALRKFGGAAE
;
A
#
# COMPACT_ATOMS: atom_id res chain seq x y z
N ASN A 1 11.18 21.46 -18.02
CA ASN A 1 10.71 22.10 -16.76
C ASN A 1 9.68 21.18 -16.13
N TRP A 2 9.81 20.93 -14.84
CA TRP A 2 8.83 20.23 -14.03
C TRP A 2 8.53 21.06 -12.78
N SER A 3 7.38 20.89 -12.19
CA SER A 3 6.99 21.47 -10.89
C SER A 3 6.44 20.34 -10.01
N ALA A 4 6.58 20.49 -8.70
CA ALA A 4 6.08 19.54 -7.73
C ALA A 4 5.45 20.25 -6.51
N LEU A 5 4.43 19.61 -5.96
CA LEU A 5 3.94 19.86 -4.62
C LEU A 5 4.34 18.65 -3.74
N LEU A 6 5.09 18.92 -2.68
CA LEU A 6 5.53 17.93 -1.71
C LEU A 6 4.78 18.15 -0.39
N ILE A 7 4.16 17.10 0.12
CA ILE A 7 3.34 17.17 1.35
C ILE A 7 3.99 16.27 2.40
N GLU A 8 4.22 16.80 3.59
CA GLU A 8 4.81 16.06 4.71
C GLU A 8 4.14 16.46 6.02
N ALA A 9 3.57 15.48 6.72
CA ALA A 9 2.87 15.70 7.98
C ALA A 9 3.81 15.94 9.15
N ASN A 10 4.96 15.25 9.19
CA ASN A 10 5.92 15.38 10.27
C ASN A 10 6.71 16.68 10.16
N LYS A 11 6.62 17.55 11.16
CA LYS A 11 7.26 18.87 11.17
C LYS A 11 8.78 18.84 11.02
N GLU A 12 9.45 17.84 11.59
CA GLU A 12 10.92 17.73 11.48
C GLU A 12 11.33 17.31 10.06
N LYS A 13 10.65 16.27 9.50
CA LYS A 13 10.85 15.83 8.11
C LYS A 13 10.52 16.99 7.14
N PHE A 14 9.42 17.70 7.37
CA PHE A 14 9.05 18.87 6.58
C PHE A 14 10.12 19.98 6.62
N GLY A 15 10.72 20.25 7.78
CA GLY A 15 11.82 21.20 7.90
C GLY A 15 13.02 20.83 7.02
N LYS A 16 13.38 19.54 6.98
CA LYS A 16 14.44 19.02 6.12
C LYS A 16 14.06 19.11 4.64
N LEU A 17 12.83 18.69 4.29
CA LEU A 17 12.28 18.79 2.94
C LEU A 17 12.31 20.21 2.41
N LYS A 18 11.82 21.17 3.20
CA LYS A 18 11.81 22.58 2.84
C LYS A 18 13.21 23.16 2.65
N ALA A 19 14.17 22.74 3.46
CA ALA A 19 15.56 23.18 3.33
C ALA A 19 16.22 22.60 2.06
N GLU A 20 15.95 21.34 1.74
CA GLU A 20 16.48 20.67 0.55
C GLU A 20 16.05 21.37 -0.76
N TYR A 21 14.82 21.86 -0.81
CA TYR A 21 14.26 22.47 -2.02
C TYR A 21 14.15 24.01 -1.93
N ALA A 22 14.80 24.64 -0.95
CA ALA A 22 14.67 26.09 -0.70
C ALA A 22 14.98 26.97 -1.93
N ASP A 23 15.96 26.55 -2.74
CA ASP A 23 16.42 27.30 -3.91
C ASP A 23 15.73 26.86 -5.22
N ASN A 24 14.78 25.92 -5.15
CA ASN A 24 14.06 25.43 -6.31
C ASN A 24 12.65 26.03 -6.40
N GLY A 25 12.51 27.11 -7.16
CA GLY A 25 11.23 27.81 -7.33
C GLY A 25 10.12 26.98 -8.02
N ASN A 26 10.42 25.78 -8.50
CA ASN A 26 9.41 24.88 -9.09
C ASN A 26 8.86 23.88 -8.07
N VAL A 27 9.34 23.88 -6.83
CA VAL A 27 8.89 22.98 -5.77
C VAL A 27 8.17 23.78 -4.69
N ALA A 28 6.90 23.46 -4.47
CA ALA A 28 6.13 23.88 -3.31
C ALA A 28 6.14 22.77 -2.25
N ALA A 29 6.29 23.16 -0.98
CA ALA A 29 6.23 22.22 0.13
C ALA A 29 5.13 22.64 1.12
N LEU A 30 4.31 21.67 1.56
CA LEU A 30 3.20 21.87 2.49
C LEU A 30 3.35 20.96 3.71
N ASN A 31 3.22 21.53 4.91
CA ASN A 31 3.18 20.74 6.15
C ASN A 31 1.73 20.53 6.57
N CYS A 32 1.16 19.42 6.24
CA CYS A 32 -0.15 18.99 6.71
C CYS A 32 -0.26 17.46 6.70
N LEU A 33 -1.17 16.95 7.52
CA LEU A 33 -1.67 15.58 7.40
C LEU A 33 -2.76 15.57 6.33
N VAL A 34 -2.63 14.71 5.33
CA VAL A 34 -3.67 14.54 4.30
C VAL A 34 -4.82 13.74 4.90
N GLU A 35 -6.04 14.19 4.67
CA GLU A 35 -7.27 13.59 5.18
C GLU A 35 -8.16 13.11 4.03
N THR A 36 -9.09 12.22 4.31
CA THR A 36 -10.04 11.68 3.32
C THR A 36 -11.15 12.66 2.92
N ALA A 37 -11.34 13.73 3.70
CA ALA A 37 -12.35 14.77 3.45
C ALA A 37 -11.96 16.11 4.09
N GLY A 38 -12.66 17.19 3.70
CA GLY A 38 -12.48 18.51 4.31
C GLY A 38 -11.37 19.35 3.68
N GLU A 39 -10.85 20.30 4.45
CA GLU A 39 -9.85 21.27 3.99
C GLU A 39 -8.52 20.60 3.62
N PHE A 40 -8.15 19.55 4.35
CA PHE A 40 -6.91 18.79 4.12
C PHE A 40 -7.11 17.56 3.26
N SER A 41 -8.25 17.43 2.56
CA SER A 41 -8.39 16.39 1.53
C SER A 41 -7.44 16.67 0.36
N LEU A 42 -7.00 15.60 -0.30
CA LEU A 42 -6.09 15.73 -1.43
C LEU A 42 -6.67 16.61 -2.55
N ASP A 43 -7.98 16.49 -2.84
CA ASP A 43 -8.67 17.37 -3.79
C ASP A 43 -8.59 18.85 -3.39
N SER A 44 -8.81 19.17 -2.10
CA SER A 44 -8.73 20.56 -1.60
C SER A 44 -7.31 21.11 -1.66
N ILE A 45 -6.33 20.30 -1.29
CA ILE A 45 -4.91 20.67 -1.33
C ILE A 45 -4.44 20.95 -2.77
N LEU A 46 -4.74 20.04 -3.69
CA LEU A 46 -4.37 20.19 -5.11
C LEU A 46 -5.04 21.39 -5.74
N LYS A 47 -6.30 21.65 -5.39
CA LYS A 47 -7.04 22.84 -5.84
C LYS A 47 -6.41 24.13 -5.31
N ALA A 48 -6.05 24.17 -4.03
CA ALA A 48 -5.39 25.35 -3.42
C ALA A 48 -4.00 25.61 -3.99
N ALA A 49 -3.32 24.56 -4.42
CA ALA A 49 -2.02 24.64 -5.10
C ALA A 49 -2.13 24.93 -6.61
N GLU A 50 -3.34 25.16 -7.13
CA GLU A 50 -3.59 25.38 -8.56
C GLU A 50 -3.01 24.28 -9.46
N ALA A 51 -3.01 23.02 -8.96
CA ALA A 51 -2.51 21.88 -9.72
C ALA A 51 -3.36 21.66 -10.98
N PRO A 52 -2.78 21.16 -12.09
CA PRO A 52 -3.55 20.78 -13.25
C PRO A 52 -4.53 19.66 -12.89
N SER A 53 -5.71 19.61 -13.54
CA SER A 53 -6.71 18.57 -13.31
C SER A 53 -6.19 17.16 -13.62
N GLU A 54 -5.18 17.06 -14.47
CA GLU A 54 -4.47 15.84 -14.83
C GLU A 54 -2.96 16.01 -14.55
N PRO A 55 -2.51 15.89 -13.29
CA PRO A 55 -1.08 15.88 -12.99
C PRO A 55 -0.40 14.71 -13.71
N ASP A 56 0.87 14.87 -14.10
CA ASP A 56 1.60 13.77 -14.74
C ASP A 56 1.84 12.61 -13.78
N PHE A 57 2.10 12.90 -12.50
CA PHE A 57 2.39 11.89 -11.49
C PHE A 57 1.85 12.31 -10.12
N LEU A 58 1.27 11.36 -9.40
CA LEU A 58 0.89 11.45 -7.99
C LEU A 58 1.49 10.26 -7.24
N SER A 59 2.13 10.50 -6.10
CA SER A 59 2.54 9.45 -5.17
C SER A 59 1.75 9.60 -3.86
N ILE A 60 1.13 8.51 -3.43
CA ILE A 60 0.42 8.39 -2.14
C ILE A 60 1.19 7.37 -1.32
N ASP A 61 1.70 7.82 -0.16
CA ASP A 61 2.48 7.03 0.79
C ASP A 61 2.34 7.74 2.15
N ILE A 62 1.36 7.30 2.95
CA ILE A 62 0.95 7.94 4.20
C ILE A 62 0.85 6.97 5.38
N ASP A 63 1.49 5.79 5.22
CA ASP A 63 1.58 4.78 6.28
C ASP A 63 0.22 4.25 6.79
N GLY A 64 -0.76 3.99 5.90
CA GLY A 64 -1.97 3.29 6.31
C GLY A 64 -3.27 3.63 5.57
N LEU A 65 -3.62 4.91 5.44
CA LEU A 65 -4.89 5.31 4.79
C LEU A 65 -4.78 5.50 3.26
N ASP A 66 -3.75 5.01 2.62
CA ASP A 66 -3.41 5.18 1.20
C ASP A 66 -4.58 4.85 0.28
N TRP A 67 -5.25 3.73 0.53
CA TRP A 67 -6.44 3.31 -0.21
C TRP A 67 -7.56 4.36 -0.14
N TYR A 68 -7.84 4.88 1.07
CA TYR A 68 -8.90 5.86 1.29
C TYR A 68 -8.57 7.22 0.68
N ILE A 69 -7.31 7.63 0.70
CA ILE A 69 -6.88 8.88 0.06
C ILE A 69 -7.06 8.78 -1.46
N TRP A 70 -6.67 7.64 -2.07
CA TRP A 70 -6.92 7.45 -3.50
C TRP A 70 -8.41 7.30 -3.82
N GLU A 71 -9.16 6.58 -2.99
CA GLU A 71 -10.61 6.42 -3.15
C GLU A 71 -11.32 7.77 -3.14
N SER A 72 -10.99 8.65 -2.20
CA SER A 72 -11.62 9.96 -2.03
C SER A 72 -11.22 10.97 -3.13
N LEU A 73 -10.08 10.79 -3.80
CA LEU A 73 -9.64 11.68 -4.89
C LEU A 73 -10.61 11.62 -6.07
N SER A 74 -11.29 12.71 -6.35
CA SER A 74 -12.38 12.77 -7.34
C SER A 74 -12.29 13.93 -8.34
N ALA A 75 -11.70 15.05 -7.94
CA ALA A 75 -11.60 16.25 -8.77
C ALA A 75 -10.36 16.25 -9.67
N PHE A 76 -9.37 15.39 -9.36
CA PHE A 76 -8.12 15.26 -10.11
C PHE A 76 -7.95 13.85 -10.61
N SER A 77 -7.34 13.72 -11.79
CA SER A 77 -7.15 12.43 -12.47
C SER A 77 -5.71 12.33 -12.99
N PRO A 78 -4.73 12.04 -12.11
CA PRO A 78 -3.33 11.92 -12.50
C PRO A 78 -3.11 10.91 -13.63
N ARG A 79 -2.13 11.16 -14.49
CA ARG A 79 -1.82 10.24 -15.60
C ARG A 79 -1.17 8.95 -15.10
N LEU A 80 -0.35 9.06 -14.05
CA LEU A 80 0.30 7.96 -13.36
C LEU A 80 0.13 8.16 -11.84
N ILE A 81 -0.19 7.08 -11.12
CA ILE A 81 -0.30 7.07 -9.66
C ILE A 81 0.60 5.98 -9.10
N SER A 82 1.35 6.31 -8.06
CA SER A 82 2.01 5.35 -7.17
C SER A 82 1.27 5.32 -5.84
N VAL A 83 0.95 4.12 -5.34
CA VAL A 83 0.28 3.93 -4.05
C VAL A 83 0.99 2.84 -3.27
N GLU A 84 1.23 3.07 -1.98
CA GLU A 84 1.78 2.05 -1.09
C GLU A 84 0.75 0.96 -0.82
N PHE A 85 1.22 -0.30 -0.74
CA PHE A 85 0.42 -1.45 -0.32
C PHE A 85 1.19 -2.32 0.68
N ASN A 86 0.47 -3.12 1.44
CA ASN A 86 1.06 -4.07 2.38
C ASN A 86 1.47 -5.37 1.66
N PRO A 87 2.75 -5.61 1.40
CA PRO A 87 3.21 -6.77 0.65
C PRO A 87 3.11 -8.10 1.41
N THR A 88 2.78 -8.06 2.72
CA THR A 88 2.59 -9.26 3.52
C THR A 88 1.21 -9.88 3.33
N VAL A 89 0.30 -9.18 2.66
CA VAL A 89 -1.02 -9.69 2.31
C VAL A 89 -0.92 -10.42 0.97
N PRO A 90 -1.29 -11.72 0.91
CA PRO A 90 -1.26 -12.49 -0.34
C PRO A 90 -2.07 -11.87 -1.47
N ASN A 91 -1.66 -12.15 -2.72
CA ASN A 91 -2.31 -11.62 -3.92
C ASN A 91 -3.79 -12.00 -4.09
N ASP A 92 -4.22 -13.09 -3.47
CA ASP A 92 -5.59 -13.61 -3.50
C ASP A 92 -6.50 -13.03 -2.40
N ILE A 93 -5.99 -12.09 -1.60
CA ILE A 93 -6.71 -11.49 -0.47
C ILE A 93 -7.00 -10.03 -0.74
N ILE A 94 -8.27 -9.65 -0.70
CA ILE A 94 -8.71 -8.26 -0.66
C ILE A 94 -8.76 -7.82 0.79
N PHE A 95 -7.88 -6.91 1.16
CA PHE A 95 -7.79 -6.37 2.50
C PHE A 95 -7.65 -4.84 2.45
N ILE A 96 -8.41 -4.15 3.26
CA ILE A 96 -8.31 -2.72 3.51
C ILE A 96 -8.44 -2.55 5.02
N GLN A 97 -7.50 -1.85 5.65
CA GLN A 97 -7.64 -1.54 7.08
C GLN A 97 -8.91 -0.71 7.36
N ASP A 98 -9.35 -0.66 8.59
CA ASP A 98 -10.40 0.27 8.99
C ASP A 98 -9.94 1.73 8.77
N ASN A 99 -10.90 2.62 8.45
CA ASN A 99 -10.61 4.05 8.26
C ASN A 99 -10.30 4.74 9.61
N ASP A 100 -9.17 4.36 10.18
CA ASP A 100 -8.65 4.86 11.45
C ASP A 100 -7.17 5.20 11.28
N PRO A 101 -6.78 6.48 11.43
CA PRO A 101 -5.38 6.91 11.25
C PRO A 101 -4.42 6.40 12.33
N THR A 102 -4.90 5.70 13.35
CA THR A 102 -4.06 5.05 14.37
C THR A 102 -3.64 3.64 13.97
N ILE A 103 -4.19 3.11 12.87
CA ILE A 103 -3.89 1.79 12.32
C ILE A 103 -2.94 1.95 11.12
N ASN A 104 -1.81 1.25 11.14
CA ASN A 104 -0.80 1.26 10.09
C ASN A 104 -0.67 -0.14 9.47
N GLN A 105 -1.71 -0.63 8.84
CA GLN A 105 -1.74 -1.92 8.15
C GLN A 105 -1.87 -1.77 6.63
N GLY A 106 -2.36 -0.61 6.18
CA GLY A 106 -2.56 -0.30 4.77
C GLY A 106 -3.63 -1.14 4.10
N CYS A 107 -3.38 -1.49 2.87
CA CYS A 107 -4.27 -2.32 2.06
C CYS A 107 -3.48 -3.35 1.24
N SER A 108 -4.18 -4.37 0.73
CA SER A 108 -3.57 -5.33 -0.20
C SER A 108 -3.44 -4.75 -1.62
N LEU A 109 -2.51 -5.32 -2.40
CA LEU A 109 -2.40 -5.00 -3.83
C LEU A 109 -3.69 -5.33 -4.58
N ALA A 110 -4.36 -6.43 -4.23
CA ALA A 110 -5.65 -6.80 -4.82
C ALA A 110 -6.71 -5.71 -4.62
N ALA A 111 -6.79 -5.12 -3.42
CA ALA A 111 -7.72 -4.02 -3.14
C ALA A 111 -7.39 -2.76 -3.95
N LEU A 112 -6.10 -2.44 -4.15
CA LEU A 112 -5.70 -1.32 -5.00
C LEU A 112 -6.02 -1.54 -6.48
N ILE A 113 -5.88 -2.78 -6.98
CA ILE A 113 -6.25 -3.12 -8.37
C ILE A 113 -7.76 -2.93 -8.59
N GLU A 114 -8.59 -3.40 -7.66
CA GLU A 114 -10.05 -3.18 -7.75
C GLU A 114 -10.41 -1.69 -7.75
N LEU A 115 -9.80 -0.92 -6.85
CA LEU A 115 -9.98 0.53 -6.81
C LEU A 115 -9.51 1.19 -8.12
N GLY A 116 -8.33 0.82 -8.62
CA GLY A 116 -7.78 1.30 -9.89
C GLY A 116 -8.74 1.07 -11.05
N HIS A 117 -9.23 -0.15 -11.20
CA HIS A 117 -10.21 -0.48 -12.25
C HIS A 117 -11.50 0.34 -12.13
N SER A 118 -12.01 0.57 -10.91
CA SER A 118 -13.21 1.39 -10.68
C SER A 118 -13.00 2.85 -11.10
N LYS A 119 -11.77 3.34 -11.02
CA LYS A 119 -11.34 4.69 -11.40
C LYS A 119 -10.77 4.77 -12.83
N SER A 120 -10.85 3.68 -13.62
CA SER A 120 -10.31 3.60 -14.98
C SER A 120 -8.78 3.70 -15.05
N TYR A 121 -8.10 3.03 -14.13
CA TYR A 121 -6.64 2.82 -14.13
C TYR A 121 -6.29 1.35 -14.29
N GLU A 122 -5.11 1.09 -14.84
CA GLU A 122 -4.52 -0.24 -15.04
C GLU A 122 -3.17 -0.32 -14.33
N LEU A 123 -2.87 -1.46 -13.69
CA LEU A 123 -1.58 -1.73 -13.06
C LEU A 123 -0.50 -1.87 -14.14
N VAL A 124 0.63 -1.17 -13.96
CA VAL A 124 1.75 -1.20 -14.92
C VAL A 124 3.08 -1.63 -14.32
N ALA A 125 3.22 -1.54 -12.99
CA ALA A 125 4.43 -2.00 -12.30
C ALA A 125 4.17 -2.17 -10.81
N THR A 126 5.01 -2.96 -10.14
CA THR A 126 5.12 -2.98 -8.69
C THR A 126 6.57 -2.89 -8.24
N THR A 127 6.81 -2.34 -7.06
CA THR A 127 8.01 -2.54 -6.28
C THR A 127 7.68 -3.45 -5.09
N ALA A 128 8.59 -3.56 -4.12
CA ALA A 128 8.29 -4.32 -2.90
C ALA A 128 7.11 -3.75 -2.09
N TRP A 129 6.85 -2.44 -2.20
CA TRP A 129 5.89 -1.72 -1.34
C TRP A 129 4.90 -0.86 -2.12
N ASN A 130 5.19 -0.50 -3.36
CA ASN A 130 4.40 0.43 -4.15
C ASN A 130 3.88 -0.22 -5.42
N ALA A 131 2.62 0.09 -5.75
CA ALA A 131 1.96 -0.24 -7.01
C ALA A 131 1.82 1.01 -7.88
N PHE A 132 2.09 0.88 -9.18
CA PHE A 132 1.99 1.95 -10.15
C PHE A 132 0.82 1.70 -11.10
N PHE A 133 -0.07 2.68 -11.18
CA PHE A 133 -1.25 2.63 -12.01
C PHE A 133 -1.23 3.76 -13.02
N VAL A 134 -1.56 3.46 -14.26
CA VAL A 134 -1.70 4.44 -15.33
C VAL A 134 -3.17 4.54 -15.76
N LYS A 135 -3.60 5.69 -16.24
CA LYS A 135 -4.92 5.81 -16.88
C LYS A 135 -5.10 4.75 -17.96
N LYS A 136 -6.24 4.09 -17.98
CA LYS A 136 -6.56 3.02 -18.93
C LYS A 136 -6.31 3.40 -20.40
N GLU A 137 -6.60 4.63 -20.77
CA GLU A 137 -6.37 5.16 -22.13
C GLU A 137 -4.88 5.28 -22.51
N LEU A 138 -3.98 5.23 -21.51
CA LEU A 138 -2.52 5.28 -21.70
C LEU A 138 -1.86 3.91 -21.59
N PHE A 139 -2.60 2.88 -21.17
CA PHE A 139 -2.07 1.55 -20.87
C PHE A 139 -1.36 0.89 -22.06
N GLU A 140 -1.93 1.00 -23.25
CA GLU A 140 -1.34 0.41 -24.48
C GLU A 140 0.10 0.88 -24.74
N LYS A 141 0.49 2.06 -24.24
CA LYS A 141 1.86 2.60 -24.41
C LYS A 141 2.91 1.83 -23.62
N PHE A 142 2.50 1.02 -22.66
CA PHE A 142 3.41 0.23 -21.82
C PHE A 142 3.74 -1.14 -22.42
N GLU A 143 3.03 -1.57 -23.48
CA GLU A 143 3.27 -2.84 -24.19
C GLU A 143 3.25 -4.06 -23.23
N ILE A 144 2.43 -4.03 -22.19
CA ILE A 144 2.28 -5.09 -21.20
C ILE A 144 1.25 -6.09 -21.70
N GLU A 145 1.67 -7.35 -21.94
CA GLU A 145 0.79 -8.42 -22.39
C GLU A 145 -0.10 -8.99 -21.27
N ASP A 146 0.44 -9.10 -20.06
CA ASP A 146 -0.25 -9.62 -18.87
C ASP A 146 0.04 -8.73 -17.65
N ASN A 147 -0.96 -7.95 -17.24
CA ASN A 147 -0.92 -7.13 -16.03
C ASN A 147 -1.68 -7.73 -14.86
N SER A 148 -1.93 -9.04 -14.89
CA SER A 148 -2.50 -9.73 -13.75
C SER A 148 -1.62 -9.59 -12.51
N ILE A 149 -2.24 -9.62 -11.34
CA ILE A 149 -1.52 -9.45 -10.07
C ILE A 149 -0.34 -10.42 -9.91
N ASN A 150 -0.50 -11.68 -10.35
CA ASN A 150 0.53 -12.70 -10.24
C ASN A 150 1.68 -12.54 -11.26
N ALA A 151 1.42 -11.89 -12.39
CA ALA A 151 2.47 -11.54 -13.35
C ALA A 151 3.27 -10.31 -12.88
N MET A 152 2.62 -9.38 -12.18
CA MET A 152 3.20 -8.10 -11.78
C MET A 152 3.82 -8.10 -10.39
N HIS A 153 3.45 -9.04 -9.51
CA HIS A 153 3.91 -9.07 -8.11
C HIS A 153 4.29 -10.48 -7.65
N ASP A 154 5.59 -10.68 -7.39
CA ASP A 154 6.12 -11.92 -6.82
C ASP A 154 6.05 -11.88 -5.28
N THR A 155 5.17 -12.70 -4.71
CA THR A 155 4.95 -12.81 -3.26
C THR A 155 5.80 -13.88 -2.58
N ALA A 156 6.61 -14.64 -3.32
CA ALA A 156 7.29 -15.85 -2.81
C ALA A 156 8.13 -15.62 -1.54
N HIS A 157 8.61 -14.39 -1.34
CA HIS A 157 9.45 -14.02 -0.18
C HIS A 157 8.74 -13.13 0.83
N LEU A 158 7.53 -12.71 0.57
CA LEU A 158 6.82 -11.67 1.33
C LEU A 158 5.59 -12.22 2.05
N GLU A 159 4.84 -13.13 1.45
CA GLU A 159 3.63 -13.69 2.06
C GLU A 159 3.93 -14.76 3.10
N SER A 160 3.05 -14.86 4.09
CA SER A 160 3.04 -15.92 5.09
C SER A 160 1.68 -16.60 5.11
N ARG A 161 1.68 -17.93 5.19
CA ARG A 161 0.45 -18.73 5.29
C ARG A 161 0.49 -19.60 6.54
N LEU A 162 -0.61 -19.61 7.29
CA LEU A 162 -0.78 -20.39 8.51
C LEU A 162 -1.69 -21.59 8.25
N PHE A 163 -1.23 -22.77 8.63
CA PHE A 163 -2.01 -24.00 8.52
C PHE A 163 -2.17 -24.66 9.88
N GLN A 164 -3.34 -25.30 10.11
CA GLN A 164 -3.57 -26.16 11.25
C GLN A 164 -3.33 -27.63 10.86
N CYS A 165 -2.51 -28.34 11.65
CA CYS A 165 -2.34 -29.78 11.54
C CYS A 165 -3.41 -30.53 12.34
N TYR A 166 -3.60 -31.82 12.04
CA TYR A 166 -4.60 -32.66 12.71
C TYR A 166 -4.36 -32.86 14.21
N ASP A 167 -3.13 -32.71 14.67
CA ASP A 167 -2.76 -32.77 16.09
C ASP A 167 -3.00 -31.42 16.81
N GLY A 168 -3.49 -30.41 16.10
CA GLY A 168 -3.71 -29.07 16.63
C GLY A 168 -2.49 -28.16 16.61
N SER A 169 -1.34 -28.60 16.08
CA SER A 169 -0.19 -27.74 15.86
C SER A 169 -0.44 -26.78 14.71
N LEU A 170 0.21 -25.61 14.76
CA LEU A 170 0.20 -24.60 13.73
C LEU A 170 1.53 -24.62 12.96
N VAL A 171 1.46 -24.47 11.65
CA VAL A 171 2.62 -24.42 10.75
C VAL A 171 2.58 -23.12 9.97
N LEU A 172 3.68 -22.38 10.00
CA LEU A 172 3.91 -21.19 9.19
C LEU A 172 4.73 -21.56 7.96
N VAL A 173 4.24 -21.19 6.78
CA VAL A 173 4.89 -21.40 5.48
C VAL A 173 5.06 -20.03 4.78
N GLY A 174 6.08 -19.92 3.94
CA GLY A 174 6.43 -18.68 3.27
C GLY A 174 7.40 -17.82 4.09
N CYS A 175 7.18 -16.53 4.15
CA CYS A 175 7.99 -15.60 4.93
C CYS A 175 7.85 -15.91 6.43
N LYS A 176 8.98 -16.10 7.11
CA LYS A 176 9.07 -16.38 8.55
C LYS A 176 9.71 -15.23 9.32
N HIS A 177 9.47 -14.02 8.85
CA HIS A 177 9.96 -12.80 9.47
C HIS A 177 8.83 -11.79 9.61
N LEU A 178 8.87 -11.01 10.69
CA LEU A 178 8.15 -9.74 10.76
C LEU A 178 8.97 -8.71 9.98
N LEU A 179 8.56 -8.40 8.75
CA LEU A 179 9.36 -7.65 7.78
C LEU A 179 9.79 -6.27 8.31
N TRP A 180 8.86 -5.51 8.89
CA TRP A 180 9.14 -4.16 9.41
C TRP A 180 10.08 -4.14 10.61
N HIS A 181 10.21 -5.26 11.33
CA HIS A 181 11.06 -5.35 12.53
C HIS A 181 12.27 -6.26 12.33
N ASN A 182 12.34 -6.95 11.17
CA ASN A 182 13.36 -7.95 10.86
C ASN A 182 13.51 -9.01 11.96
N VAL A 183 12.39 -9.46 12.54
CA VAL A 183 12.35 -10.48 13.60
C VAL A 183 11.90 -11.80 13.03
N GLY A 184 12.69 -12.87 13.21
CA GLY A 184 12.33 -14.23 12.81
C GLY A 184 11.19 -14.79 13.66
N ILE A 185 10.27 -15.55 13.02
CA ILE A 185 9.19 -16.26 13.69
C ILE A 185 9.50 -17.75 13.66
N THR A 186 9.48 -18.41 14.84
CA THR A 186 9.62 -19.86 14.94
C THR A 186 8.25 -20.55 15.03
N SER A 187 8.20 -21.84 14.72
CA SER A 187 6.95 -22.59 14.85
C SER A 187 6.41 -22.61 16.29
N GLU A 188 7.25 -22.50 17.30
CA GLU A 188 6.79 -22.46 18.70
C GLU A 188 6.16 -21.13 19.09
N ASP A 189 6.54 -20.03 18.45
CA ASP A 189 5.99 -18.68 18.75
C ASP A 189 4.51 -18.54 18.40
N ILE A 190 4.03 -19.34 17.43
CA ILE A 190 2.66 -19.27 16.91
C ILE A 190 1.69 -20.29 17.50
N GLN A 191 2.14 -21.16 18.41
CA GLN A 191 1.30 -22.25 18.93
C GLN A 191 0.25 -21.73 19.93
N VAL A 192 -1.02 -22.02 19.66
CA VAL A 192 -2.13 -21.71 20.55
C VAL A 192 -2.37 -22.80 21.56
N LEU A 193 -2.22 -24.09 21.15
CA LEU A 193 -2.36 -25.22 22.05
C LEU A 193 -1.04 -25.54 22.74
N PRO A 194 -1.03 -25.73 24.08
CA PRO A 194 0.11 -26.28 24.79
C PRO A 194 0.57 -27.62 24.18
N LYS A 195 1.88 -27.89 24.18
CA LYS A 195 2.47 -29.10 23.59
C LYS A 195 1.81 -30.38 24.05
N ALA A 196 1.43 -30.48 25.32
CA ALA A 196 0.77 -31.66 25.90
C ALA A 196 -0.65 -31.93 25.33
N LEU A 197 -1.28 -30.91 24.75
CA LEU A 197 -2.61 -31.00 24.15
C LEU A 197 -2.56 -31.14 22.63
N ARG A 198 -1.39 -31.02 22.00
CA ARG A 198 -1.20 -31.26 20.57
C ARG A 198 -1.17 -32.77 20.31
N LYS A 199 -2.33 -33.36 20.13
CA LYS A 199 -2.51 -34.79 19.87
C LYS A 199 -3.51 -34.97 18.75
N PHE A 200 -3.25 -35.97 17.89
CA PHE A 200 -4.27 -36.44 16.98
C PHE A 200 -5.38 -37.11 17.81
N GLY A 201 -6.59 -36.56 17.79
CA GLY A 201 -7.74 -37.10 18.51
C GLY A 201 -8.32 -38.34 17.82
N GLY A 202 -7.79 -39.50 18.09
CA GLY A 202 -8.23 -40.65 17.35
C GLY A 202 -7.68 -42.02 17.80
N ALA A 203 -7.16 -42.15 18.99
CA ALA A 203 -6.97 -43.45 19.63
C ALA A 203 -7.54 -43.34 21.05
N ALA A 204 -8.85 -43.47 21.18
CA ALA A 204 -9.37 -44.05 22.42
C ALA A 204 -8.93 -45.51 22.40
N GLU A 205 -8.09 -45.90 23.36
CA GLU A 205 -7.88 -47.28 23.73
C GLU A 205 -9.19 -47.92 24.20
#